data_157b67d0a92ffbf0005c4689e935bebc
#
_entry.id   157b67d0a92ffbf0005c4689e935bebc
#
_cell.length_a   1.000
_cell.length_b   1.000
_cell.length_c   1.000
_cell.angle_alpha   90.00
_cell.angle_beta   90.00
_cell.angle_gamma   90.00
#
_symmetry.space_group_name_H-M   'P 1'
#
loop_
_entity.id
_entity.type
_entity.pdbx_description
1 polymer ?
#
loop_
_entity_poly.entity_id
_entity_poly.type
_entity_poly.pdbx_seq_one_letter_code
_entity_poly.pdbx_strand_id
1 'polypeptide(L)'
;PHRARAIEVIKLPEGGDGPPLSLGSELTEGLEPRISSPPAASLPEPSILQSQSIPVPVMGRIAAGTPISAIQDHTHDIDCPPDLLSSGEHFALEVRGDSMIEAGIHDGDTVIVRRADTAQNGDIVVALVEKEEATLKRLRKKGSSIALEAANPAYETRVFSPDQVDIQGRLVGLIRRY
;
A
#
# COMPACT_ATOMS: atom_id res chain seq x y z
N PRO A 1 -32.99 0.09 -17.69
CA PRO A 1 -32.65 -0.89 -18.66
C PRO A 1 -31.20 -0.68 -19.11
N HIS A 2 -30.28 -1.44 -18.50
CA HIS A 2 -28.88 -1.43 -18.88
C HIS A 2 -28.59 -2.63 -19.76
N ARG A 3 -28.25 -2.37 -21.02
CA ARG A 3 -27.83 -3.38 -21.98
C ARG A 3 -26.38 -3.74 -21.76
N ALA A 4 -26.13 -4.98 -21.40
CA ALA A 4 -24.82 -5.59 -21.49
C ALA A 4 -24.43 -5.75 -22.97
N ARG A 5 -23.21 -5.27 -23.31
CA ARG A 5 -22.63 -5.53 -24.65
C ARG A 5 -21.89 -6.85 -24.60
N ALA A 6 -22.42 -7.84 -25.31
CA ALA A 6 -21.73 -9.10 -25.56
C ALA A 6 -20.57 -8.85 -26.55
N ILE A 7 -19.43 -9.42 -26.27
CA ILE A 7 -18.29 -9.48 -27.20
C ILE A 7 -18.56 -10.63 -28.15
N GLU A 8 -18.72 -10.31 -29.42
CA GLU A 8 -18.90 -11.29 -30.47
C GLU A 8 -17.53 -11.77 -30.95
N VAL A 9 -17.29 -13.08 -30.79
CA VAL A 9 -16.05 -13.73 -31.28
C VAL A 9 -16.23 -13.98 -32.78
N ILE A 10 -15.44 -13.30 -33.60
CA ILE A 10 -15.41 -13.50 -35.05
C ILE A 10 -14.61 -14.79 -35.33
N LYS A 11 -15.32 -15.79 -35.85
CA LYS A 11 -14.78 -17.08 -36.29
C LYS A 11 -13.98 -16.89 -37.59
N LEU A 12 -12.72 -17.35 -37.59
CA LEU A 12 -11.91 -17.41 -38.81
C LEU A 12 -12.51 -18.44 -39.77
N PRO A 13 -12.50 -18.20 -41.09
CA PRO A 13 -12.91 -19.18 -42.07
C PRO A 13 -11.84 -20.25 -42.27
N GLU A 14 -12.26 -21.50 -42.11
CA GLU A 14 -11.55 -22.68 -42.58
C GLU A 14 -11.82 -22.90 -44.08
N GLY A 15 -10.77 -23.35 -44.79
CA GLY A 15 -10.96 -24.13 -45.98
C GLY A 15 -10.55 -23.48 -47.30
N GLY A 16 -9.51 -24.03 -47.87
CA GLY A 16 -9.10 -23.85 -49.23
C GLY A 16 -8.20 -25.01 -49.65
N ASP A 17 -8.85 -26.15 -49.94
CA ASP A 17 -8.21 -27.24 -50.70
C ASP A 17 -7.85 -26.75 -52.10
N GLY A 18 -6.55 -26.83 -52.44
CA GLY A 18 -6.07 -26.69 -53.80
C GLY A 18 -5.25 -27.92 -54.17
N PRO A 19 -5.40 -28.44 -55.42
CA PRO A 19 -4.95 -29.76 -55.81
C PRO A 19 -3.41 -29.81 -56.06
N PRO A 20 -2.83 -31.04 -56.08
CA PRO A 20 -1.40 -31.24 -56.24
C PRO A 20 -1.02 -31.16 -57.70
N LEU A 21 -0.02 -30.38 -58.02
CA LEU A 21 0.67 -30.44 -59.32
C LEU A 21 1.97 -31.19 -59.14
N SER A 22 2.03 -32.33 -59.76
CA SER A 22 3.19 -33.16 -59.93
C SER A 22 3.95 -32.80 -61.23
N LEU A 23 5.21 -33.14 -61.24
CA LEU A 23 6.18 -33.34 -62.29
C LEU A 23 7.13 -32.17 -62.61
N GLY A 24 8.40 -32.60 -62.60
CA GLY A 24 9.50 -31.99 -63.31
C GLY A 24 10.83 -32.16 -62.63
N SER A 25 11.39 -33.38 -62.78
CA SER A 25 12.83 -33.59 -62.53
C SER A 25 13.64 -32.87 -63.59
N GLU A 26 14.59 -32.03 -63.21
CA GLU A 26 15.88 -31.89 -63.90
C GLU A 26 16.95 -31.19 -63.03
N LEU A 27 18.08 -31.79 -63.07
CA LEU A 27 19.34 -31.48 -62.43
C LEU A 27 19.87 -30.07 -62.82
N THR A 28 20.32 -29.29 -61.88
CA THR A 28 21.55 -28.49 -62.02
C THR A 28 22.15 -28.19 -60.66
N GLU A 29 23.43 -28.50 -60.60
CA GLU A 29 24.39 -28.25 -59.55
C GLU A 29 24.46 -26.77 -59.13
N GLY A 30 24.64 -26.58 -57.81
CA GLY A 30 25.51 -25.53 -57.31
C GLY A 30 24.91 -24.16 -57.19
N LEU A 31 24.38 -23.88 -56.01
CA LEU A 31 24.53 -22.60 -55.31
C LEU A 31 23.63 -22.65 -54.05
N GLU A 32 24.25 -22.96 -52.94
CA GLU A 32 23.56 -22.81 -51.66
C GLU A 32 23.35 -21.31 -51.38
N PRO A 33 22.11 -20.84 -51.33
CA PRO A 33 21.87 -19.53 -50.74
C PRO A 33 22.02 -19.68 -49.22
N ARG A 34 23.10 -19.14 -48.68
CA ARG A 34 23.20 -18.87 -47.26
C ARG A 34 22.05 -17.93 -46.85
N ILE A 35 20.98 -18.51 -46.40
CA ILE A 35 19.93 -17.76 -45.68
C ILE A 35 20.54 -17.48 -44.31
N SER A 36 21.20 -16.34 -44.18
CA SER A 36 21.52 -15.78 -42.90
C SER A 36 20.20 -15.39 -42.25
N SER A 37 19.73 -16.23 -41.32
CA SER A 37 18.66 -15.90 -40.45
C SER A 37 18.97 -14.56 -39.75
N PRO A 38 18.07 -13.57 -39.79
CA PRO A 38 18.28 -12.37 -39.00
C PRO A 38 18.37 -12.78 -37.53
N PRO A 39 19.26 -12.14 -36.74
CA PRO A 39 19.31 -12.40 -35.32
C PRO A 39 17.93 -12.20 -34.74
N ALA A 40 17.40 -13.23 -34.08
CA ALA A 40 16.15 -13.13 -33.34
C ALA A 40 16.31 -11.94 -32.37
N ALA A 41 15.60 -10.87 -32.69
CA ALA A 41 15.47 -9.76 -31.76
C ALA A 41 14.84 -10.34 -30.52
N SER A 42 15.63 -10.58 -29.50
CA SER A 42 15.15 -10.92 -28.17
C SER A 42 14.23 -9.78 -27.73
N LEU A 43 12.94 -10.04 -27.74
CA LEU A 43 12.00 -9.15 -27.09
C LEU A 43 12.50 -8.93 -25.66
N PRO A 44 12.57 -7.68 -25.19
CA PRO A 44 12.94 -7.46 -23.81
C PRO A 44 11.92 -8.23 -22.95
N GLU A 45 12.43 -9.18 -22.19
CA GLU A 45 11.61 -9.84 -21.18
C GLU A 45 10.99 -8.75 -20.32
N PRO A 46 9.69 -8.82 -20.02
CA PRO A 46 9.10 -7.87 -19.10
C PRO A 46 9.90 -7.98 -17.80
N SER A 47 10.70 -6.97 -17.51
CA SER A 47 11.34 -6.83 -16.21
C SER A 47 10.19 -6.76 -15.21
N ILE A 48 9.91 -7.89 -14.56
CA ILE A 48 9.09 -7.91 -13.37
C ILE A 48 9.88 -7.03 -12.41
N LEU A 49 9.46 -5.77 -12.31
CA LEU A 49 9.89 -4.88 -11.23
C LEU A 49 9.49 -5.64 -9.97
N GLN A 50 10.45 -6.34 -9.38
CA GLN A 50 10.31 -6.88 -8.05
C GLN A 50 10.07 -5.66 -7.19
N SER A 51 8.80 -5.40 -6.90
CA SER A 51 8.40 -4.42 -5.91
C SER A 51 9.05 -4.87 -4.60
N GLN A 52 10.20 -4.29 -4.28
CA GLN A 52 10.90 -4.59 -3.05
C GLN A 52 10.00 -4.06 -1.94
N SER A 53 9.18 -4.93 -1.36
CA SER A 53 8.44 -4.58 -0.16
C SER A 53 9.42 -4.39 0.99
N ILE A 54 9.11 -3.45 1.86
CA ILE A 54 9.88 -3.17 3.07
C ILE A 54 9.07 -3.68 4.25
N PRO A 55 9.62 -4.59 5.07
CA PRO A 55 8.94 -5.05 6.27
C PRO A 55 8.81 -3.92 7.29
N VAL A 56 7.60 -3.72 7.78
CA VAL A 56 7.27 -2.73 8.83
C VAL A 56 6.73 -3.49 10.04
N PRO A 57 7.34 -3.34 11.22
CA PRO A 57 6.90 -4.05 12.41
C PRO A 57 5.55 -3.55 12.91
N VAL A 58 4.63 -4.48 13.19
CA VAL A 58 3.37 -4.20 13.88
C VAL A 58 3.59 -4.31 15.38
N MET A 59 3.45 -3.18 16.07
CA MET A 59 3.78 -3.01 17.49
C MET A 59 2.55 -3.12 18.40
N GLY A 60 1.54 -3.89 17.98
CA GLY A 60 0.35 -4.13 18.79
C GLY A 60 -0.87 -3.33 18.32
N ARG A 61 -1.77 -3.03 19.26
CA ARG A 61 -3.10 -2.44 18.97
C ARG A 61 -3.26 -1.11 19.66
N ILE A 62 -3.91 -0.16 18.97
CA ILE A 62 -4.21 1.16 19.50
C ILE A 62 -5.70 1.44 19.49
N ALA A 63 -6.23 1.91 20.61
CA ALA A 63 -7.60 2.38 20.79
C ALA A 63 -7.59 3.76 21.47
N ALA A 64 -8.75 4.29 21.77
CA ALA A 64 -8.83 5.43 22.68
C ALA A 64 -8.50 4.95 24.11
N GLY A 65 -7.44 5.49 24.71
CA GLY A 65 -7.03 5.12 26.08
C GLY A 65 -6.29 3.79 26.20
N THR A 66 -5.46 3.45 25.23
CA THR A 66 -4.67 2.21 25.26
C THR A 66 -3.42 2.40 26.15
N PRO A 67 -3.15 1.52 27.13
CA PRO A 67 -1.90 1.57 27.87
C PRO A 67 -0.68 1.46 26.95
N ILE A 68 0.41 2.18 27.23
CA ILE A 68 1.61 2.19 26.38
C ILE A 68 2.17 0.79 26.14
N SER A 69 2.09 -0.09 27.14
CA SER A 69 2.56 -1.48 27.01
C SER A 69 1.91 -2.23 25.86
N ALA A 70 0.67 -1.89 25.49
CA ALA A 70 -0.04 -2.56 24.39
C ALA A 70 0.48 -2.16 22.99
N ILE A 71 1.36 -1.17 22.89
CA ILE A 71 1.97 -0.71 21.63
C ILE A 71 3.49 -0.88 21.60
N GLN A 72 4.05 -1.63 22.54
CA GLN A 72 5.50 -1.87 22.63
C GLN A 72 5.90 -3.28 22.20
N ASP A 73 4.94 -4.20 22.09
CA ASP A 73 5.20 -5.59 21.76
C ASP A 73 5.13 -5.80 20.24
N HIS A 74 6.26 -6.14 19.64
CA HIS A 74 6.30 -6.59 18.26
C HIS A 74 5.47 -7.86 18.08
N THR A 75 4.49 -7.84 17.21
CA THR A 75 3.60 -8.98 16.93
C THR A 75 3.97 -9.73 15.67
N HIS A 76 4.13 -9.01 14.58
CA HIS A 76 4.51 -9.53 13.25
C HIS A 76 4.97 -8.37 12.37
N ASP A 77 5.46 -8.68 11.18
CA ASP A 77 5.80 -7.69 10.16
C ASP A 77 4.74 -7.67 9.06
N ILE A 78 4.54 -6.50 8.46
CA ILE A 78 3.74 -6.32 7.25
C ILE A 78 4.62 -5.78 6.13
N ASP A 79 4.41 -6.30 4.93
CA ASP A 79 5.12 -5.85 3.75
C ASP A 79 4.48 -4.56 3.20
N CYS A 80 5.25 -3.49 3.17
CA CYS A 80 4.80 -2.19 2.68
C CYS A 80 5.50 -1.82 1.38
N PRO A 81 4.77 -1.23 0.40
CA PRO A 81 5.39 -0.63 -0.76
C PRO A 81 6.36 0.49 -0.35
N PRO A 82 7.56 0.60 -0.94
CA PRO A 82 8.53 1.65 -0.62
C PRO A 82 7.96 3.06 -0.76
N ASP A 83 7.07 3.27 -1.72
CA ASP A 83 6.44 4.57 -2.00
C ASP A 83 5.52 5.05 -0.88
N LEU A 84 5.07 4.14 -0.02
CA LEU A 84 4.28 4.47 1.17
C LEU A 84 5.15 4.94 2.32
N LEU A 85 6.44 4.61 2.28
CA LEU A 85 7.39 4.87 3.35
C LEU A 85 8.26 6.07 2.98
N SER A 86 8.28 7.08 3.84
CA SER A 86 9.23 8.19 3.74
C SER A 86 10.55 7.81 4.41
N SER A 87 11.55 8.70 4.36
CA SER A 87 12.80 8.49 5.12
C SER A 87 12.54 8.43 6.64
N GLY A 88 13.20 7.51 7.31
CA GLY A 88 13.12 7.33 8.77
C GLY A 88 12.56 5.98 9.18
N GLU A 89 12.43 5.78 10.48
CA GLU A 89 11.91 4.55 11.08
C GLU A 89 10.39 4.54 11.05
N HIS A 90 9.81 3.37 10.69
CA HIS A 90 8.36 3.17 10.63
C HIS A 90 7.95 2.01 11.53
N PHE A 91 6.74 2.09 12.04
CA PHE A 91 6.06 1.01 12.73
C PHE A 91 4.57 1.03 12.37
N ALA A 92 3.89 -0.06 12.60
CA ALA A 92 2.47 -0.17 12.35
C ALA A 92 1.71 -0.52 13.63
N LEU A 93 0.42 -0.15 13.67
CA LEU A 93 -0.49 -0.46 14.77
C LEU A 93 -1.84 -0.89 14.21
N GLU A 94 -2.46 -1.90 14.79
CA GLU A 94 -3.84 -2.27 14.50
C GLU A 94 -4.79 -1.33 15.26
N VAL A 95 -5.71 -0.70 14.53
CA VAL A 95 -6.70 0.22 15.10
C VAL A 95 -7.85 -0.56 15.72
N ARG A 96 -8.28 -0.12 16.91
CA ARG A 96 -9.49 -0.60 17.58
C ARG A 96 -10.41 0.56 17.88
N GLY A 97 -11.69 0.34 17.61
CA GLY A 97 -12.76 1.34 17.81
C GLY A 97 -12.89 2.30 16.63
N ASP A 98 -13.73 3.31 16.84
CA ASP A 98 -14.24 4.22 15.82
C ASP A 98 -13.87 5.69 16.06
N SER A 99 -12.93 5.97 16.97
CA SER A 99 -12.60 7.35 17.36
C SER A 99 -12.04 8.21 16.20
N MET A 100 -11.63 7.58 15.09
CA MET A 100 -11.06 8.25 13.93
C MET A 100 -11.82 7.97 12.61
N ILE A 101 -13.08 7.56 12.72
CA ILE A 101 -13.91 7.13 11.59
C ILE A 101 -14.13 8.22 10.54
N GLU A 102 -14.30 9.48 10.93
CA GLU A 102 -14.44 10.61 9.99
C GLU A 102 -13.12 11.00 9.31
N ALA A 103 -12.00 10.49 9.80
CA ALA A 103 -10.72 10.58 9.11
C ALA A 103 -10.48 9.39 8.15
N GLY A 104 -11.49 8.51 7.99
CA GLY A 104 -11.40 7.32 7.14
C GLY A 104 -10.65 6.15 7.78
N ILE A 105 -10.34 6.22 9.09
CA ILE A 105 -9.66 5.17 9.84
C ILE A 105 -10.70 4.40 10.65
N HIS A 106 -10.82 3.09 10.38
CA HIS A 106 -11.85 2.23 10.94
C HIS A 106 -11.25 1.16 11.85
N ASP A 107 -12.12 0.53 12.63
CA ASP A 107 -11.76 -0.66 13.41
C ASP A 107 -11.19 -1.75 12.50
N GLY A 108 -10.08 -2.35 12.91
CA GLY A 108 -9.38 -3.39 12.13
C GLY A 108 -8.39 -2.88 11.10
N ASP A 109 -8.31 -1.57 10.85
CA ASP A 109 -7.26 -1.00 9.98
C ASP A 109 -5.87 -1.17 10.60
N THR A 110 -4.87 -1.33 9.75
CA THR A 110 -3.46 -1.23 10.14
C THR A 110 -2.92 0.11 9.70
N VAL A 111 -2.60 0.98 10.65
CA VAL A 111 -2.02 2.30 10.39
C VAL A 111 -0.49 2.21 10.37
N ILE A 112 0.12 2.88 9.38
CA ILE A 112 1.57 2.98 9.24
C ILE A 112 1.99 4.34 9.75
N VAL A 113 2.90 4.32 10.70
CA VAL A 113 3.34 5.49 11.46
C VAL A 113 4.83 5.68 11.25
N ARG A 114 5.24 6.88 10.83
CA ARG A 114 6.64 7.27 10.85
C ARG A 114 7.00 7.76 12.25
N ARG A 115 8.04 7.21 12.84
CA ARG A 115 8.55 7.64 14.14
C ARG A 115 8.99 9.12 14.09
N ALA A 116 8.47 9.91 14.98
CA ALA A 116 8.77 11.34 15.10
C ALA A 116 8.40 11.82 16.51
N ASP A 117 9.19 12.75 17.03
CA ASP A 117 8.94 13.46 18.30
C ASP A 117 8.16 14.77 18.11
N THR A 118 7.98 15.17 16.84
CA THR A 118 7.28 16.39 16.47
C THR A 118 6.27 16.15 15.35
N ALA A 119 5.20 16.94 15.33
CA ALA A 119 4.20 16.90 14.29
C ALA A 119 3.63 18.30 14.03
N GLN A 120 3.01 18.49 12.87
CA GLN A 120 2.37 19.74 12.49
C GLN A 120 0.91 19.78 12.95
N ASN A 121 0.37 21.00 12.99
CA ASN A 121 -1.04 21.20 13.29
C ASN A 121 -1.91 20.55 12.20
N GLY A 122 -2.80 19.62 12.60
CA GLY A 122 -3.65 18.87 11.69
C GLY A 122 -3.17 17.46 11.36
N ASP A 123 -1.92 17.12 11.67
CA ASP A 123 -1.41 15.75 11.50
C ASP A 123 -2.20 14.77 12.38
N ILE A 124 -2.37 13.54 11.88
CA ILE A 124 -2.83 12.43 12.70
C ILE A 124 -1.58 11.79 13.32
N VAL A 125 -1.58 11.67 14.63
CA VAL A 125 -0.42 11.26 15.41
C VAL A 125 -0.76 10.12 16.38
N VAL A 126 0.23 9.30 16.64
CA VAL A 126 0.27 8.48 17.85
C VAL A 126 0.91 9.34 18.95
N ALA A 127 0.13 9.64 19.96
CA ALA A 127 0.55 10.44 21.09
C ALA A 127 0.49 9.61 22.38
N LEU A 128 1.51 9.79 23.22
CA LEU A 128 1.55 9.26 24.57
C LEU A 128 1.15 10.37 25.53
N VAL A 129 0.08 10.15 26.26
CA VAL A 129 -0.47 11.10 27.23
C VAL A 129 -0.01 10.68 28.62
N GLU A 130 0.53 11.65 29.38
CA GLU A 130 1.02 11.46 30.76
C GLU A 130 1.97 10.27 30.94
N LYS A 131 2.65 9.86 29.86
CA LYS A 131 3.57 8.70 29.77
C LYS A 131 2.91 7.33 30.04
N GLU A 132 1.61 7.28 30.05
CA GLU A 132 0.84 6.07 30.39
C GLU A 132 -0.09 5.61 29.26
N GLU A 133 -0.77 6.54 28.61
CA GLU A 133 -1.83 6.27 27.64
C GLU A 133 -1.42 6.61 26.21
N ALA A 134 -1.35 5.63 25.33
CA ALA A 134 -1.16 5.85 23.90
C ALA A 134 -2.51 6.03 23.19
N THR A 135 -2.57 6.98 22.28
CA THR A 135 -3.80 7.28 21.52
C THR A 135 -3.49 7.74 20.10
N LEU A 136 -4.40 7.44 19.17
CA LEU A 136 -4.35 7.92 17.78
C LEU A 136 -5.37 9.06 17.64
N LYS A 137 -4.89 10.28 17.38
CA LYS A 137 -5.72 11.49 17.31
C LYS A 137 -5.20 12.48 16.30
N ARG A 138 -6.04 13.45 15.93
CA ARG A 138 -5.60 14.63 15.18
C ARG A 138 -5.01 15.64 16.13
N LEU A 139 -3.77 16.05 15.84
CA LEU A 139 -3.07 17.06 16.63
C LEU A 139 -3.57 18.47 16.29
N ARG A 140 -3.93 19.23 17.31
CA ARG A 140 -4.17 20.67 17.20
C ARG A 140 -3.33 21.42 18.22
N LYS A 141 -2.49 22.32 17.72
CA LYS A 141 -1.68 23.23 18.56
C LYS A 141 -2.38 24.59 18.60
N LYS A 142 -2.67 25.08 19.78
CA LYS A 142 -3.27 26.40 19.99
C LYS A 142 -2.49 27.12 21.10
N GLY A 143 -1.61 28.01 20.69
CA GLY A 143 -0.70 28.69 21.62
C GLY A 143 0.18 27.71 22.37
N SER A 144 0.10 27.72 23.69
CA SER A 144 0.84 26.81 24.58
C SER A 144 0.08 25.53 24.92
N SER A 145 -1.02 25.21 24.24
CA SER A 145 -1.82 24.03 24.53
C SER A 145 -1.83 23.08 23.33
N ILE A 146 -1.93 21.79 23.62
CA ILE A 146 -2.07 20.72 22.65
C ILE A 146 -3.45 20.10 22.84
N ALA A 147 -4.28 20.12 21.78
CA ALA A 147 -5.53 19.40 21.73
C ALA A 147 -5.37 18.13 20.89
N LEU A 148 -5.86 17.03 21.42
CA LEU A 148 -5.95 15.74 20.74
C LEU A 148 -7.41 15.51 20.37
N GLU A 149 -7.72 15.73 19.08
CA GLU A 149 -9.08 15.61 18.54
C GLU A 149 -9.34 14.21 18.01
N ALA A 150 -10.44 13.60 18.44
CA ALA A 150 -11.01 12.48 17.73
C ALA A 150 -11.62 12.96 16.40
N ALA A 151 -11.58 12.12 15.38
CA ALA A 151 -12.36 12.32 14.16
C ALA A 151 -13.67 11.53 14.25
N ASN A 152 -14.41 11.78 15.30
CA ASN A 152 -15.73 11.24 15.58
C ASN A 152 -16.39 12.10 16.67
N PRO A 153 -17.55 12.72 16.40
CA PRO A 153 -18.26 13.61 17.35
C PRO A 153 -18.68 12.95 18.66
N ALA A 154 -18.73 11.61 18.70
CA ALA A 154 -19.04 10.86 19.93
C ALA A 154 -17.92 10.94 20.99
N TYR A 155 -16.73 11.43 20.60
CA TYR A 155 -15.56 11.52 21.46
C TYR A 155 -15.21 12.97 21.72
N GLU A 156 -14.91 13.30 22.95
CA GLU A 156 -14.52 14.65 23.34
C GLU A 156 -13.07 14.94 22.97
N THR A 157 -12.81 16.20 22.60
CA THR A 157 -11.47 16.72 22.41
C THR A 157 -10.81 16.94 23.76
N ARG A 158 -9.67 16.29 24.00
CA ARG A 158 -8.88 16.47 25.21
C ARG A 158 -7.79 17.51 24.98
N VAL A 159 -7.65 18.45 25.91
CA VAL A 159 -6.64 19.52 25.85
C VAL A 159 -5.63 19.32 26.96
N PHE A 160 -4.36 19.43 26.62
CA PHE A 160 -3.22 19.18 27.49
C PHE A 160 -2.21 20.30 27.42
N SER A 161 -1.34 20.39 28.44
CA SER A 161 -0.10 21.14 28.35
C SER A 161 0.95 20.34 27.54
N PRO A 162 1.92 21.01 26.93
CA PRO A 162 2.93 20.35 26.09
C PRO A 162 3.75 19.28 26.80
N ASP A 163 3.94 19.41 28.09
CA ASP A 163 4.68 18.47 28.95
C ASP A 163 3.92 17.17 29.25
N GLN A 164 2.61 17.15 29.00
CA GLN A 164 1.76 15.98 29.20
C GLN A 164 1.62 15.11 27.95
N VAL A 165 2.13 15.54 26.78
CA VAL A 165 1.93 14.83 25.50
C VAL A 165 3.26 14.63 24.79
N ASP A 166 3.68 13.38 24.65
CA ASP A 166 4.83 12.99 23.85
C ASP A 166 4.37 12.41 22.52
N ILE A 167 4.78 13.01 21.41
CA ILE A 167 4.49 12.47 20.08
C ILE A 167 5.40 11.26 19.85
N GLN A 168 4.81 10.12 19.51
CA GLN A 168 5.54 8.89 19.19
C GLN A 168 5.75 8.72 17.68
N GLY A 169 4.86 9.31 16.89
CA GLY A 169 4.97 9.27 15.45
C GLY A 169 3.76 9.88 14.75
N ARG A 170 3.90 9.97 13.43
CA ARG A 170 2.93 10.60 12.54
C ARG A 170 2.43 9.58 11.52
N LEU A 171 1.12 9.56 11.30
CA LEU A 171 0.48 8.71 10.29
C LEU A 171 1.03 9.06 8.90
N VAL A 172 1.44 8.04 8.15
CA VAL A 172 1.88 8.18 6.75
C VAL A 172 1.03 7.35 5.79
N GLY A 173 0.35 6.34 6.28
CA GLY A 173 -0.52 5.50 5.46
C GLY A 173 -1.36 4.54 6.30
N LEU A 174 -2.27 3.83 5.63
CA LEU A 174 -3.02 2.75 6.25
C LEU A 174 -3.23 1.60 5.25
N ILE A 175 -3.39 0.40 5.79
CA ILE A 175 -3.74 -0.81 5.04
C ILE A 175 -5.06 -1.33 5.62
N ARG A 176 -6.01 -1.59 4.73
CA ARG A 176 -7.30 -2.21 5.06
C ARG A 176 -7.46 -3.51 4.31
N ARG A 177 -7.90 -4.54 5.02
CA ARG A 177 -8.29 -5.83 4.42
C ARG A 177 -9.80 -5.98 4.52
N TYR A 178 -10.42 -6.48 3.46
CA TYR A 178 -11.86 -6.76 3.39
C TYR A 178 -12.13 -8.25 3.46
#